data_dc859df169e5cf34e1e9bd3fda225d58
#
_entry.id   dc859df169e5cf34e1e9bd3fda225d58
#
_cell.length_a   1.000
_cell.length_b   1.000
_cell.length_c   1.000
_cell.angle_alpha   90.00
_cell.angle_beta   90.00
_cell.angle_gamma   90.00
#
_symmetry.space_group_name_H-M   'P 1'
#
loop_
_entity.id
_entity.type
_entity.pdbx_description
1 polymer ?
#
loop_
_entity_poly.entity_id
_entity_poly.type
_entity_poly.pdbx_seq_one_letter_code
_entity_poly.pdbx_strand_id
1 'polypeptide(L)'
;MFKNKVGLLTAALVAFSSSAIADGHVHLKVQSVLNSTGSEVGYVRDFAEDVAALTDGRVTIEVLPGGSVVPNSDLIDAVDAGLIDGGFAWTHYWSGKHPAAMLFGSPIAGAGLGIDNIAWLSWFHSAGGKELYDQLWDEMDLNVVGLMLQPVGPEALGWFKEPINSMDDFRKLRFRAPPGIPGQTYKDIGVAAVAMGGGDILPALEKGVIDAAEWCCPEPDRDFGFQKVLKYYYLQGLHQNVVNADMYINGDRWNEISARDQHAIHVAARAARLDSMSNRIYANGIAMADLLEQGVQLMDTPDDYFVEFMAAANATLQKNADENAFFAEVWASQRDFAEKAVPFWSGAQSSNAKLGLAFAATLK
;
A
#
# COMPACT_ATOMS: atom_id res chain seq x y z
N MET A 1 89.67 10.31 -12.13
CA MET A 1 88.71 11.42 -11.91
C MET A 1 87.32 10.82 -12.12
N PHE A 2 86.72 10.29 -11.06
CA PHE A 2 85.35 9.76 -11.11
C PHE A 2 84.42 10.73 -10.36
N LYS A 3 83.40 11.29 -11.04
CA LYS A 3 82.34 12.09 -10.46
C LYS A 3 81.20 11.24 -10.13
N ASN A 4 80.88 11.07 -8.84
CA ASN A 4 79.65 10.49 -8.33
C ASN A 4 78.48 11.45 -8.52
N LYS A 5 77.41 11.01 -9.22
CA LYS A 5 76.13 11.67 -9.22
C LYS A 5 75.22 10.94 -8.23
N VAL A 6 74.89 11.63 -7.15
CA VAL A 6 73.86 11.20 -6.20
C VAL A 6 72.48 11.65 -6.77
N GLY A 7 71.64 10.73 -7.11
CA GLY A 7 70.27 11.04 -7.49
C GLY A 7 69.36 11.04 -6.27
N LEU A 8 68.74 12.19 -5.98
CA LEU A 8 67.62 12.26 -4.99
C LEU A 8 66.35 11.61 -5.56
N LEU A 9 65.92 10.55 -4.95
CA LEU A 9 64.55 10.02 -5.14
C LEU A 9 63.59 10.80 -4.23
N THR A 10 62.72 11.61 -4.82
CA THR A 10 61.65 12.28 -4.12
C THR A 10 60.45 11.29 -4.07
N ALA A 11 60.17 10.70 -2.93
CA ALA A 11 58.95 9.89 -2.70
C ALA A 11 57.76 10.85 -2.50
N ALA A 12 56.84 10.88 -3.46
CA ALA A 12 55.58 11.57 -3.33
C ALA A 12 54.65 10.72 -2.46
N LEU A 13 54.40 11.14 -1.22
CA LEU A 13 53.31 10.62 -0.40
C LEU A 13 51.98 11.10 -0.98
N VAL A 14 51.26 10.22 -1.63
CA VAL A 14 49.83 10.45 -1.95
C VAL A 14 49.03 10.21 -0.66
N ALA A 15 48.67 11.30 0.01
CA ALA A 15 47.73 11.27 1.12
C ALA A 15 46.33 10.96 0.55
N PHE A 16 45.88 9.73 0.71
CA PHE A 16 44.45 9.41 0.56
C PHE A 16 43.71 10.08 1.72
N SER A 17 43.09 11.22 1.43
CA SER A 17 42.12 11.83 2.33
C SER A 17 40.88 10.92 2.29
N SER A 18 40.82 9.92 3.17
CA SER A 18 39.55 9.31 3.54
C SER A 18 38.71 10.42 4.18
N SER A 19 37.75 10.94 3.43
CA SER A 19 36.66 11.73 4.00
C SER A 19 36.02 10.85 5.06
N ALA A 20 36.32 11.09 6.33
CA ALA A 20 35.52 10.58 7.43
C ALA A 20 34.15 11.20 7.24
N ILE A 21 33.22 10.43 6.66
CA ILE A 21 31.79 10.73 6.77
C ILE A 21 31.54 10.72 8.26
N ALA A 22 31.18 11.87 8.82
CA ALA A 22 30.80 11.98 10.20
C ALA A 22 29.70 10.89 10.45
N ASP A 23 29.95 10.03 11.42
CA ASP A 23 28.92 9.08 11.95
C ASP A 23 27.85 9.92 12.66
N GLY A 24 27.14 10.75 11.89
CA GLY A 24 26.05 11.59 12.39
C GLY A 24 24.83 10.73 12.67
N HIS A 25 24.36 10.79 13.89
CA HIS A 25 23.06 10.20 14.22
C HIS A 25 21.95 11.01 13.53
N VAL A 26 21.14 10.36 12.72
CA VAL A 26 19.94 10.94 12.08
C VAL A 26 18.70 10.45 12.82
N HIS A 27 17.95 11.39 13.39
CA HIS A 27 16.66 11.10 14.00
C HIS A 27 15.56 11.64 13.10
N LEU A 28 14.61 10.78 12.71
CA LEU A 28 13.51 11.12 11.83
C LEU A 28 12.19 11.08 12.61
N LYS A 29 11.40 12.14 12.53
CA LYS A 29 10.01 12.19 13.00
C LYS A 29 9.09 11.91 11.84
N VAL A 30 8.31 10.83 11.96
CA VAL A 30 7.41 10.34 10.91
C VAL A 30 5.98 10.32 11.43
N GLN A 31 5.10 11.16 10.88
CA GLN A 31 3.68 11.14 11.22
C GLN A 31 2.94 10.09 10.39
N SER A 32 2.20 9.19 11.04
CA SER A 32 1.24 8.32 10.38
C SER A 32 -0.05 9.09 10.05
N VAL A 33 -0.81 8.65 9.05
CA VAL A 33 -2.22 9.09 8.87
C VAL A 33 -3.18 8.33 9.79
N LEU A 34 -2.70 7.31 10.49
CA LEU A 34 -3.48 6.49 11.40
C LEU A 34 -3.26 6.89 12.87
N ASN A 35 -4.19 6.50 13.72
CA ASN A 35 -4.02 6.60 15.17
C ASN A 35 -2.88 5.69 15.64
N SER A 36 -2.42 5.91 16.88
CA SER A 36 -1.31 5.12 17.46
C SER A 36 -1.63 3.66 17.77
N THR A 37 -2.88 3.25 17.61
CA THR A 37 -3.37 1.88 17.83
C THR A 37 -3.73 1.23 16.51
N GLY A 38 -3.45 -0.05 16.36
CA GLY A 38 -3.72 -0.83 15.14
C GLY A 38 -2.48 -1.54 14.63
N SER A 39 -2.70 -2.65 13.93
CA SER A 39 -1.62 -3.50 13.40
C SER A 39 -0.76 -2.76 12.39
N GLU A 40 -1.36 -1.91 11.54
CA GLU A 40 -0.63 -1.14 10.54
C GLU A 40 0.46 -0.25 11.16
N VAL A 41 0.14 0.46 12.24
CA VAL A 41 1.13 1.31 12.94
C VAL A 41 2.12 0.45 13.73
N GLY A 42 1.69 -0.73 14.20
CA GLY A 42 2.57 -1.74 14.78
C GLY A 42 3.71 -2.09 13.82
N TYR A 43 3.40 -2.49 12.59
CA TYR A 43 4.42 -2.82 11.58
C TYR A 43 5.35 -1.65 11.22
N VAL A 44 4.88 -0.39 11.30
CA VAL A 44 5.76 0.78 11.11
C VAL A 44 6.76 0.91 12.27
N ARG A 45 6.35 0.59 13.50
CA ARG A 45 7.25 0.60 14.65
C ARG A 45 8.27 -0.52 14.58
N ASP A 46 7.84 -1.74 14.19
CA ASP A 46 8.74 -2.87 13.98
C ASP A 46 9.80 -2.50 12.91
N PHE A 47 9.38 -1.89 11.82
CA PHE A 47 10.32 -1.35 10.81
C PHE A 47 11.28 -0.32 11.40
N ALA A 48 10.81 0.60 12.26
CA ALA A 48 11.66 1.60 12.90
C ALA A 48 12.70 0.97 13.85
N GLU A 49 12.31 -0.09 14.57
CA GLU A 49 13.19 -0.89 15.42
C GLU A 49 14.25 -1.63 14.59
N ASP A 50 13.87 -2.24 13.47
CA ASP A 50 14.79 -2.89 12.53
C ASP A 50 15.80 -1.90 11.93
N VAL A 51 15.36 -0.71 11.53
CA VAL A 51 16.25 0.34 11.05
C VAL A 51 17.27 0.72 12.12
N ALA A 52 16.84 0.93 13.37
CA ALA A 52 17.74 1.26 14.46
C ALA A 52 18.74 0.12 14.72
N ALA A 53 18.29 -1.14 14.71
CA ALA A 53 19.16 -2.30 14.92
C ALA A 53 20.18 -2.47 13.77
N LEU A 54 19.75 -2.38 12.51
CA LEU A 54 20.62 -2.55 11.34
C LEU A 54 21.62 -1.41 11.15
N THR A 55 21.32 -0.22 11.69
CA THR A 55 22.21 0.95 11.63
C THR A 55 23.01 1.18 12.91
N ASP A 56 22.96 0.23 13.88
CA ASP A 56 23.59 0.41 15.20
C ASP A 56 23.16 1.72 15.90
N GLY A 57 21.89 2.13 15.72
CA GLY A 57 21.31 3.34 16.28
C GLY A 57 21.72 4.65 15.58
N ARG A 58 22.48 4.60 14.46
CA ARG A 58 22.82 5.82 13.69
C ARG A 58 21.59 6.45 13.03
N VAL A 59 20.60 5.64 12.64
CA VAL A 59 19.31 6.14 12.17
C VAL A 59 18.23 5.65 13.11
N THR A 60 17.39 6.56 13.60
CA THR A 60 16.24 6.26 14.44
C THR A 60 14.99 6.94 13.91
N ILE A 61 13.84 6.29 14.06
CA ILE A 61 12.54 6.78 13.56
C ILE A 61 11.56 6.85 14.72
N GLU A 62 11.03 8.04 14.98
CA GLU A 62 9.93 8.28 15.92
C GLU A 62 8.62 8.29 15.15
N VAL A 63 7.72 7.34 15.44
CA VAL A 63 6.41 7.23 14.79
C VAL A 63 5.37 8.00 15.58
N LEU A 64 4.82 9.04 14.97
CA LEU A 64 3.83 9.94 15.55
C LEU A 64 2.42 9.56 15.06
N PRO A 65 1.37 9.74 15.91
CA PRO A 65 0.00 9.49 15.50
C PRO A 65 -0.51 10.48 14.46
N GLY A 66 -1.55 10.09 13.73
CA GLY A 66 -2.18 10.94 12.72
C GLY A 66 -2.68 12.27 13.29
N GLY A 67 -2.44 13.33 12.54
CA GLY A 67 -2.88 14.68 12.89
C GLY A 67 -2.13 15.33 14.05
N SER A 68 -1.03 14.72 14.54
CA SER A 68 -0.31 15.26 15.70
C SER A 68 0.58 16.46 15.37
N VAL A 69 1.03 16.60 14.14
CA VAL A 69 1.88 17.71 13.68
C VAL A 69 1.13 18.53 12.62
N VAL A 70 0.61 17.85 11.59
CA VAL A 70 -0.17 18.47 10.50
C VAL A 70 -1.45 17.67 10.24
N PRO A 71 -2.51 18.26 9.66
CA PRO A 71 -3.66 17.51 9.16
C PRO A 71 -3.22 16.40 8.21
N ASN A 72 -3.90 15.24 8.26
CA ASN A 72 -3.52 14.08 7.43
C ASN A 72 -3.58 14.38 5.91
N SER A 73 -4.46 15.28 5.48
CA SER A 73 -4.55 15.77 4.10
C SER A 73 -3.29 16.50 3.62
N ASP A 74 -2.57 17.12 4.54
CA ASP A 74 -1.44 18.00 4.25
C ASP A 74 -0.10 17.28 4.45
N LEU A 75 -0.14 15.98 4.80
CA LEU A 75 1.04 15.22 5.22
C LEU A 75 2.16 15.24 4.18
N ILE A 76 1.85 14.93 2.91
CA ILE A 76 2.90 14.83 1.87
C ILE A 76 3.52 16.19 1.57
N ASP A 77 2.72 17.26 1.58
CA ASP A 77 3.19 18.63 1.38
C ASP A 77 4.08 19.09 2.56
N ALA A 78 3.75 18.66 3.78
CA ALA A 78 4.56 18.93 4.95
C ALA A 78 5.90 18.17 4.94
N VAL A 79 5.92 16.95 4.42
CA VAL A 79 7.14 16.18 4.20
C VAL A 79 8.01 16.85 3.13
N ASP A 80 7.44 17.21 1.98
CA ASP A 80 8.11 17.93 0.92
C ASP A 80 8.77 19.22 1.41
N ALA A 81 8.00 20.03 2.13
CA ALA A 81 8.47 21.30 2.69
C ALA A 81 9.47 21.16 3.87
N GLY A 82 9.77 19.94 4.33
CA GLY A 82 10.66 19.69 5.49
C GLY A 82 10.07 20.14 6.83
N LEU A 83 8.75 20.33 6.93
CA LEU A 83 8.08 20.64 8.20
C LEU A 83 8.02 19.44 9.13
N ILE A 84 8.08 18.25 8.58
CA ILE A 84 8.25 16.97 9.25
C ILE A 84 9.19 16.10 8.42
N ASP A 85 10.00 15.26 9.06
CA ASP A 85 11.04 14.48 8.39
C ASP A 85 10.46 13.38 7.49
N GLY A 86 9.27 12.88 7.81
CA GLY A 86 8.61 11.85 7.01
C GLY A 86 7.14 11.65 7.37
N GLY A 87 6.49 10.82 6.56
CA GLY A 87 5.09 10.45 6.70
C GLY A 87 4.86 8.97 6.42
N PHE A 88 3.81 8.40 6.99
CA PHE A 88 3.32 7.06 6.65
C PHE A 88 1.86 7.15 6.20
N ALA A 89 1.59 6.73 4.97
CA ALA A 89 0.27 6.74 4.35
C ALA A 89 0.21 5.78 3.14
N TRP A 90 -0.88 5.83 2.40
CA TRP A 90 -1.05 5.11 1.13
C TRP A 90 -0.80 6.05 -0.05
N THR A 91 0.07 5.64 -0.99
CA THR A 91 0.43 6.46 -2.16
C THR A 91 -0.79 6.92 -2.97
N HIS A 92 -1.87 6.12 -3.03
CA HIS A 92 -3.10 6.52 -3.73
C HIS A 92 -3.84 7.72 -3.08
N TYR A 93 -3.52 8.11 -1.86
CA TYR A 93 -4.07 9.34 -1.24
C TYR A 93 -3.64 10.60 -2.00
N TRP A 94 -2.54 10.51 -2.71
CA TRP A 94 -1.98 11.60 -3.51
C TRP A 94 -2.49 11.62 -4.96
N SER A 95 -3.51 10.82 -5.29
CA SER A 95 -4.11 10.77 -6.63
C SER A 95 -4.68 12.12 -7.11
N GLY A 96 -5.02 13.02 -6.19
CA GLY A 96 -5.39 14.39 -6.51
C GLY A 96 -4.21 15.25 -7.01
N LYS A 97 -2.96 14.89 -6.70
CA LYS A 97 -1.75 15.54 -7.21
C LYS A 97 -1.34 14.92 -8.55
N HIS A 98 -1.34 13.59 -8.62
CA HIS A 98 -1.03 12.87 -9.85
C HIS A 98 -1.81 11.55 -9.95
N PRO A 99 -2.54 11.28 -11.05
CA PRO A 99 -3.40 10.09 -11.15
C PRO A 99 -2.61 8.77 -11.09
N ALA A 100 -1.34 8.73 -11.53
CA ALA A 100 -0.51 7.52 -11.47
C ALA A 100 -0.23 7.04 -10.04
N ALA A 101 -0.40 7.89 -9.02
CA ALA A 101 -0.31 7.46 -7.61
C ALA A 101 -1.25 6.29 -7.30
N MET A 102 -2.38 6.18 -8.01
CA MET A 102 -3.29 5.03 -7.90
C MET A 102 -2.66 3.71 -8.34
N LEU A 103 -1.82 3.73 -9.39
CA LEU A 103 -1.20 2.50 -9.92
C LEU A 103 -0.14 1.92 -8.98
N PHE A 104 0.38 2.74 -8.07
CA PHE A 104 1.34 2.32 -7.04
C PHE A 104 0.66 1.98 -5.70
N GLY A 105 -0.24 2.82 -5.23
CA GLY A 105 -0.85 2.65 -3.92
C GLY A 105 -2.07 1.73 -3.90
N SER A 106 -2.90 1.75 -4.94
CA SER A 106 -4.11 0.92 -5.03
C SER A 106 -4.58 0.79 -6.49
N PRO A 107 -3.89 -0.01 -7.33
CA PRO A 107 -4.29 -0.24 -8.71
C PRO A 107 -5.63 -0.99 -8.77
N ILE A 108 -6.67 -0.28 -9.18
CA ILE A 108 -8.03 -0.80 -9.22
C ILE A 108 -8.11 -2.10 -10.04
N ALA A 109 -8.79 -3.12 -9.53
CA ALA A 109 -8.91 -4.42 -10.18
C ALA A 109 -7.54 -5.00 -10.61
N GLY A 110 -6.48 -4.79 -9.82
CA GLY A 110 -5.13 -5.19 -10.20
C GLY A 110 -4.67 -4.54 -11.50
N ALA A 111 -4.88 -3.23 -11.63
CA ALA A 111 -4.66 -2.45 -12.84
C ALA A 111 -5.50 -2.93 -14.05
N GLY A 112 -6.63 -3.60 -13.82
CA GLY A 112 -7.43 -4.25 -14.87
C GLY A 112 -6.75 -5.45 -15.54
N LEU A 113 -5.70 -5.99 -14.92
CA LEU A 113 -4.78 -6.97 -15.52
C LEU A 113 -4.71 -8.29 -14.72
N GLY A 114 -5.49 -8.42 -13.64
CA GLY A 114 -5.45 -9.61 -12.78
C GLY A 114 -4.19 -9.69 -11.91
N ILE A 115 -3.52 -8.59 -11.67
CA ILE A 115 -2.35 -8.51 -10.79
C ILE A 115 -2.83 -8.54 -9.32
N ASP A 116 -2.33 -9.48 -8.53
CA ASP A 116 -2.47 -9.52 -7.07
C ASP A 116 -1.26 -8.86 -6.38
N ASN A 117 -1.26 -8.81 -5.04
CA ASN A 117 -0.17 -8.20 -4.29
C ASN A 117 1.20 -8.82 -4.60
N ILE A 118 1.31 -10.14 -4.76
CA ILE A 118 2.58 -10.82 -5.03
C ILE A 118 3.05 -10.52 -6.46
N ALA A 119 2.14 -10.58 -7.43
CA ALA A 119 2.45 -10.23 -8.81
C ALA A 119 2.84 -8.75 -8.92
N TRP A 120 2.16 -7.85 -8.18
CA TRP A 120 2.51 -6.44 -8.12
C TRP A 120 3.92 -6.22 -7.53
N LEU A 121 4.28 -6.91 -6.44
CA LEU A 121 5.63 -6.88 -5.88
C LEU A 121 6.68 -7.39 -6.85
N SER A 122 6.35 -8.43 -7.64
CA SER A 122 7.23 -8.94 -8.68
C SER A 122 7.46 -7.91 -9.79
N TRP A 123 6.40 -7.22 -10.25
CA TRP A 123 6.52 -6.10 -11.17
C TRP A 123 7.38 -4.99 -10.59
N PHE A 124 7.08 -4.58 -9.37
CA PHE A 124 7.76 -3.48 -8.69
C PHE A 124 9.27 -3.71 -8.55
N HIS A 125 9.69 -4.93 -8.19
CA HIS A 125 11.10 -5.22 -7.93
C HIS A 125 11.87 -5.77 -9.13
N SER A 126 11.20 -6.38 -10.09
CA SER A 126 11.87 -7.17 -11.13
C SER A 126 11.57 -6.70 -12.55
N ALA A 127 10.65 -5.76 -12.74
CA ALA A 127 10.19 -5.33 -14.04
C ALA A 127 10.05 -3.80 -14.19
N GLY A 128 10.88 -3.03 -13.48
CA GLY A 128 10.99 -1.58 -13.65
C GLY A 128 9.99 -0.75 -12.84
N GLY A 129 9.15 -1.39 -12.00
CA GLY A 129 8.16 -0.66 -11.20
C GLY A 129 8.75 0.28 -10.16
N LYS A 130 9.93 -0.08 -9.59
CA LYS A 130 10.62 0.76 -8.59
C LYS A 130 11.12 2.06 -9.21
N GLU A 131 11.70 1.99 -10.40
CA GLU A 131 12.20 3.14 -11.13
C GLU A 131 11.06 4.11 -11.47
N LEU A 132 9.92 3.58 -11.92
CA LEU A 132 8.72 4.39 -12.18
C LEU A 132 8.11 4.97 -10.89
N TYR A 133 8.22 4.24 -9.77
CA TYR A 133 7.79 4.76 -8.47
C TYR A 133 8.67 5.93 -7.99
N ASP A 134 9.97 5.86 -8.23
CA ASP A 134 10.87 6.96 -7.91
C ASP A 134 10.58 8.19 -8.79
N GLN A 135 10.30 7.98 -10.07
CA GLN A 135 9.91 9.04 -11.00
C GLN A 135 8.57 9.69 -10.61
N LEU A 136 7.65 8.98 -9.96
CA LEU A 136 6.37 9.55 -9.53
C LEU A 136 6.53 10.80 -8.67
N TRP A 137 7.56 10.87 -7.83
CA TRP A 137 7.80 12.01 -6.95
C TRP A 137 8.27 13.22 -7.74
N ASP A 138 9.09 13.02 -8.76
CA ASP A 138 9.51 14.06 -9.70
C ASP A 138 8.31 14.58 -10.51
N GLU A 139 7.41 13.71 -10.98
CA GLU A 139 6.18 14.06 -11.70
C GLU A 139 5.20 14.88 -10.83
N MET A 140 5.28 14.75 -9.51
CA MET A 140 4.51 15.55 -8.55
C MET A 140 5.25 16.83 -8.10
N ASP A 141 6.50 17.06 -8.55
CA ASP A 141 7.38 18.12 -8.07
C ASP A 141 7.56 18.08 -6.53
N LEU A 142 7.81 16.88 -5.98
CA LEU A 142 7.98 16.64 -4.55
C LEU A 142 9.39 16.14 -4.21
N ASN A 143 10.05 16.78 -3.27
CA ASN A 143 11.34 16.37 -2.71
C ASN A 143 11.15 15.25 -1.67
N VAL A 144 10.76 14.06 -2.14
CA VAL A 144 10.37 12.92 -1.31
C VAL A 144 11.04 11.64 -1.80
N VAL A 145 11.48 10.81 -0.85
CA VAL A 145 11.90 9.41 -1.10
C VAL A 145 10.83 8.47 -0.53
N GLY A 146 10.18 7.71 -1.41
CA GLY A 146 9.17 6.74 -1.03
C GLY A 146 9.76 5.35 -0.73
N LEU A 147 9.30 4.74 0.35
CA LEU A 147 9.65 3.39 0.79
C LEU A 147 8.37 2.58 0.96
N MET A 148 8.08 1.68 0.03
CA MET A 148 6.93 0.78 0.18
C MET A 148 7.18 -0.19 1.32
N LEU A 149 6.30 -0.20 2.32
CA LEU A 149 6.44 -0.99 3.54
C LEU A 149 5.42 -2.11 3.69
N GLN A 150 4.15 -1.86 3.38
CA GLN A 150 3.08 -2.78 3.74
C GLN A 150 2.14 -3.04 2.57
N PRO A 151 2.24 -4.20 1.91
CA PRO A 151 1.16 -4.71 1.08
C PRO A 151 -0.02 -5.10 1.99
N VAL A 152 -1.21 -4.53 1.77
CA VAL A 152 -2.39 -4.67 2.65
C VAL A 152 -3.46 -5.57 2.04
N GLY A 153 -3.71 -5.47 0.75
CA GLY A 153 -4.81 -6.17 0.07
C GLY A 153 -4.68 -7.71 0.04
N PRO A 154 -5.68 -8.42 -0.45
CA PRO A 154 -6.93 -7.89 -0.99
C PRO A 154 -7.88 -7.40 0.09
N GLU A 155 -8.60 -6.32 -0.19
CA GLU A 155 -9.68 -5.84 0.65
C GLU A 155 -11.00 -6.54 0.28
N ALA A 156 -11.84 -6.72 1.29
CA ALA A 156 -13.14 -7.33 1.12
C ALA A 156 -14.09 -6.42 0.31
N LEU A 157 -15.02 -6.98 -0.46
CA LEU A 157 -16.12 -6.20 -1.06
C LEU A 157 -16.85 -5.42 0.03
N GLY A 158 -17.02 -6.01 1.21
CA GLY A 158 -17.50 -5.34 2.40
C GLY A 158 -18.66 -6.01 3.10
N TRP A 159 -19.34 -5.22 3.90
CA TRP A 159 -20.39 -5.59 4.83
C TRP A 159 -21.73 -5.08 4.36
N PHE A 160 -22.76 -5.93 4.48
CA PHE A 160 -24.10 -5.66 3.98
C PHE A 160 -25.16 -5.97 5.03
N LYS A 161 -26.22 -5.16 5.04
CA LYS A 161 -27.36 -5.37 5.91
C LYS A 161 -28.23 -6.53 5.45
N GLU A 162 -28.40 -6.67 4.13
CA GLU A 162 -29.14 -7.72 3.45
C GLU A 162 -28.21 -8.41 2.43
N PRO A 163 -28.43 -9.69 2.13
CA PRO A 163 -27.63 -10.37 1.13
C PRO A 163 -27.86 -9.80 -0.27
N ILE A 164 -26.80 -9.75 -1.08
CA ILE A 164 -26.85 -9.45 -2.50
C ILE A 164 -26.59 -10.72 -3.31
N ASN A 165 -27.41 -10.98 -4.32
CA ASN A 165 -27.27 -12.14 -5.20
C ASN A 165 -26.99 -11.75 -6.65
N SER A 166 -26.98 -10.44 -6.94
CA SER A 166 -26.72 -9.85 -8.25
C SER A 166 -26.30 -8.40 -8.12
N MET A 167 -25.76 -7.83 -9.19
CA MET A 167 -25.51 -6.40 -9.28
C MET A 167 -26.78 -5.56 -9.16
N ASP A 168 -27.94 -6.08 -9.60
CA ASP A 168 -29.23 -5.40 -9.43
C ASP A 168 -29.64 -5.29 -7.94
N ASP A 169 -29.27 -6.24 -7.10
CA ASP A 169 -29.47 -6.11 -5.66
C ASP A 169 -28.49 -5.08 -5.07
N PHE A 170 -27.23 -5.09 -5.50
CA PHE A 170 -26.24 -4.14 -5.03
C PHE A 170 -26.60 -2.69 -5.38
N ARG A 171 -27.12 -2.43 -6.57
CA ARG A 171 -27.57 -1.10 -7.03
C ARG A 171 -28.68 -0.47 -6.19
N LYS A 172 -29.46 -1.29 -5.48
CA LYS A 172 -30.53 -0.81 -4.58
C LYS A 172 -30.01 -0.25 -3.26
N LEU A 173 -28.73 -0.51 -2.93
CA LEU A 173 -28.13 -0.17 -1.66
C LEU A 173 -27.33 1.12 -1.73
N ARG A 174 -27.33 1.87 -0.63
CA ARG A 174 -26.43 2.98 -0.41
C ARG A 174 -25.16 2.41 0.20
N PHE A 175 -24.07 2.49 -0.54
CA PHE A 175 -22.82 1.83 -0.23
C PHE A 175 -21.73 2.85 0.12
N ARG A 176 -21.11 2.72 1.28
CA ARG A 176 -19.88 3.46 1.56
C ARG A 176 -18.73 2.81 0.79
N ALA A 177 -18.12 3.57 -0.09
CA ALA A 177 -16.97 3.15 -0.89
C ALA A 177 -15.75 4.03 -0.59
N PRO A 178 -14.52 3.59 -0.92
CA PRO A 178 -13.33 4.41 -0.83
C PRO A 178 -13.47 5.67 -1.70
N PRO A 179 -12.86 6.79 -1.32
CA PRO A 179 -12.80 7.97 -2.19
C PRO A 179 -11.95 7.71 -3.44
N GLY A 180 -12.08 8.60 -4.44
CA GLY A 180 -11.30 8.55 -5.67
C GLY A 180 -11.82 7.55 -6.69
N ILE A 181 -10.92 6.93 -7.44
CA ILE A 181 -11.22 6.03 -8.58
C ILE A 181 -12.12 4.86 -8.18
N PRO A 182 -11.89 4.12 -7.07
CA PRO A 182 -12.76 3.02 -6.70
C PRO A 182 -14.22 3.45 -6.46
N GLY A 183 -14.41 4.54 -5.71
CA GLY A 183 -15.75 5.08 -5.47
C GLY A 183 -16.44 5.58 -6.74
N GLN A 184 -15.69 6.16 -7.68
CA GLN A 184 -16.22 6.55 -8.98
C GLN A 184 -16.61 5.33 -9.81
N THR A 185 -15.79 4.29 -9.83
CA THR A 185 -16.10 3.04 -10.56
C THR A 185 -17.40 2.39 -10.07
N TYR A 186 -17.65 2.38 -8.76
CA TYR A 186 -18.95 1.92 -8.23
C TYR A 186 -20.13 2.75 -8.76
N LYS A 187 -19.97 4.08 -8.84
CA LYS A 187 -21.01 4.96 -9.42
C LYS A 187 -21.23 4.70 -10.90
N ASP A 188 -20.16 4.45 -11.65
CA ASP A 188 -20.22 4.19 -13.09
C ASP A 188 -20.97 2.89 -13.42
N ILE A 189 -20.96 1.91 -12.51
CA ILE A 189 -21.78 0.69 -12.62
C ILE A 189 -23.15 0.82 -11.92
N GLY A 190 -23.54 2.02 -11.52
CA GLY A 190 -24.87 2.34 -11.02
C GLY A 190 -25.10 2.11 -9.53
N VAL A 191 -24.05 1.80 -8.75
CA VAL A 191 -24.14 1.69 -7.28
C VAL A 191 -24.26 3.08 -6.66
N ALA A 192 -25.16 3.28 -5.69
CA ALA A 192 -25.29 4.52 -4.94
C ALA A 192 -24.13 4.67 -3.92
N ALA A 193 -22.92 4.84 -4.46
CA ALA A 193 -21.70 4.93 -3.67
C ALA A 193 -21.47 6.33 -3.10
N VAL A 194 -21.15 6.39 -1.80
CA VAL A 194 -20.81 7.62 -1.07
C VAL A 194 -19.47 7.42 -0.35
N ALA A 195 -18.61 8.45 -0.38
CA ALA A 195 -17.39 8.47 0.41
C ALA A 195 -17.62 9.15 1.74
N MET A 196 -17.10 8.57 2.83
CA MET A 196 -17.11 9.21 4.16
C MET A 196 -15.93 8.71 5.00
N GLY A 197 -15.53 9.50 5.98
CA GLY A 197 -14.47 9.15 6.93
C GLY A 197 -14.83 7.95 7.79
N GLY A 198 -13.83 7.19 8.25
CA GLY A 198 -14.04 5.99 9.06
C GLY A 198 -14.92 6.22 10.29
N GLY A 199 -14.70 7.32 11.02
CA GLY A 199 -15.49 7.66 12.21
C GLY A 199 -16.99 7.86 11.97
N ASP A 200 -17.41 8.11 10.71
CA ASP A 200 -18.79 8.37 10.35
C ASP A 200 -19.54 7.11 9.88
N ILE A 201 -18.83 6.03 9.56
CA ILE A 201 -19.40 4.83 8.92
C ILE A 201 -20.40 4.13 9.84
N LEU A 202 -19.99 3.72 11.05
CA LEU A 202 -20.89 3.03 11.99
C LEU A 202 -22.11 3.88 12.36
N PRO A 203 -21.96 5.17 12.72
CA PRO A 203 -23.13 6.03 12.94
C PRO A 203 -24.07 6.14 11.73
N ALA A 204 -23.53 6.14 10.50
CA ALA A 204 -24.35 6.17 9.28
C ALA A 204 -25.11 4.85 9.04
N LEU A 205 -24.49 3.72 9.32
CA LEU A 205 -25.12 2.38 9.27
C LEU A 205 -26.23 2.25 10.32
N GLU A 206 -25.97 2.63 11.57
CA GLU A 206 -26.95 2.58 12.67
C GLU A 206 -28.17 3.44 12.39
N LYS A 207 -27.97 4.63 11.82
CA LYS A 207 -29.06 5.56 11.46
C LYS A 207 -29.76 5.17 10.14
N GLY A 208 -29.27 4.16 9.43
CA GLY A 208 -29.78 3.78 8.13
C GLY A 208 -29.56 4.84 7.05
N VAL A 209 -28.49 5.63 7.13
CA VAL A 209 -28.06 6.57 6.08
C VAL A 209 -27.42 5.80 4.93
N ILE A 210 -26.68 4.71 5.27
CA ILE A 210 -26.10 3.75 4.33
C ILE A 210 -26.55 2.34 4.72
N ASP A 211 -26.55 1.42 3.76
CA ASP A 211 -27.04 0.04 3.90
C ASP A 211 -25.91 -0.97 3.88
N ALA A 212 -24.74 -0.56 3.37
CA ALA A 212 -23.54 -1.38 3.25
C ALA A 212 -22.29 -0.50 3.26
N ALA A 213 -21.16 -1.10 3.63
CA ALA A 213 -19.87 -0.40 3.67
C ALA A 213 -18.70 -1.37 3.49
N GLU A 214 -17.65 -0.91 2.84
CA GLU A 214 -16.34 -1.53 2.88
C GLU A 214 -15.42 -0.78 3.86
N TRP A 215 -14.36 -1.48 4.30
CA TRP A 215 -13.29 -0.85 5.06
C TRP A 215 -11.92 -1.46 4.73
N CYS A 216 -11.70 -2.76 5.00
CA CYS A 216 -10.45 -3.44 4.69
C CYS A 216 -10.64 -4.96 4.57
N CYS A 217 -10.43 -5.63 5.66
CA CYS A 217 -10.26 -7.07 5.75
C CYS A 217 -10.62 -7.57 7.16
N PRO A 218 -10.74 -8.89 7.42
CA PRO A 218 -11.37 -9.41 8.64
C PRO A 218 -10.89 -8.82 9.96
N GLU A 219 -9.57 -8.64 10.16
CA GLU A 219 -9.04 -8.14 11.43
C GLU A 219 -9.39 -6.67 11.68
N PRO A 220 -9.05 -5.71 10.80
CA PRO A 220 -9.43 -4.32 10.98
C PRO A 220 -10.95 -4.11 11.01
N ASP A 221 -11.71 -4.87 10.21
CA ASP A 221 -13.17 -4.76 10.13
C ASP A 221 -13.83 -5.23 11.44
N ARG A 222 -13.35 -6.33 12.04
CA ARG A 222 -13.78 -6.82 13.34
C ARG A 222 -13.51 -5.79 14.44
N ASP A 223 -12.32 -5.23 14.45
CA ASP A 223 -11.88 -4.24 15.45
C ASP A 223 -12.65 -2.92 15.29
N PHE A 224 -13.02 -2.58 14.06
CA PHE A 224 -13.93 -1.46 13.76
C PHE A 224 -15.32 -1.71 14.33
N GLY A 225 -15.82 -2.94 14.31
CA GLY A 225 -17.08 -3.34 14.94
C GLY A 225 -18.26 -3.51 13.99
N PHE A 226 -18.03 -3.74 12.70
CA PHE A 226 -19.10 -3.94 11.70
C PHE A 226 -20.08 -5.05 12.06
N GLN A 227 -19.62 -6.15 12.66
CA GLN A 227 -20.42 -7.31 13.07
C GLN A 227 -21.52 -6.95 14.09
N LYS A 228 -21.41 -5.80 14.74
CA LYS A 228 -22.44 -5.31 15.70
C LYS A 228 -23.68 -4.77 14.99
N VAL A 229 -23.53 -4.33 13.74
CA VAL A 229 -24.61 -3.65 12.97
C VAL A 229 -24.95 -4.35 11.65
N LEU A 230 -24.04 -5.16 11.09
CA LEU A 230 -24.17 -5.86 9.82
C LEU A 230 -23.89 -7.34 9.99
N LYS A 231 -24.46 -8.20 9.09
CA LYS A 231 -24.35 -9.66 9.22
C LYS A 231 -23.74 -10.35 8.02
N TYR A 232 -23.84 -9.77 6.83
CA TYR A 232 -23.41 -10.40 5.59
C TYR A 232 -22.06 -9.81 5.18
N TYR A 233 -21.04 -10.68 5.05
CA TYR A 233 -19.69 -10.29 4.74
C TYR A 233 -19.21 -10.94 3.45
N TYR A 234 -18.71 -10.15 2.51
CA TYR A 234 -18.24 -10.58 1.20
C TYR A 234 -16.75 -10.30 1.07
N LEU A 235 -15.93 -11.36 1.01
CA LEU A 235 -14.46 -11.21 0.92
C LEU A 235 -13.96 -10.85 -0.47
N GLN A 236 -14.69 -11.26 -1.52
CA GLN A 236 -14.18 -11.10 -2.88
C GLN A 236 -14.53 -9.71 -3.42
N GLY A 237 -13.62 -8.75 -3.24
CA GLY A 237 -13.69 -7.41 -3.81
C GLY A 237 -12.63 -7.19 -4.89
N LEU A 238 -12.91 -6.29 -5.85
CA LEU A 238 -11.96 -5.89 -6.89
C LEU A 238 -11.48 -4.45 -6.75
N HIS A 239 -12.14 -3.65 -5.93
CA HIS A 239 -11.86 -2.23 -5.82
C HIS A 239 -10.44 -1.94 -5.28
N GLN A 240 -9.97 -2.77 -4.35
CA GLN A 240 -8.66 -2.66 -3.70
C GLN A 240 -8.03 -4.05 -3.48
N ASN A 241 -7.93 -4.86 -4.53
CA ASN A 241 -7.28 -6.17 -4.45
C ASN A 241 -5.74 -6.09 -4.34
N VAL A 242 -5.15 -4.95 -4.65
CA VAL A 242 -3.78 -4.56 -4.34
C VAL A 242 -3.82 -3.24 -3.59
N VAL A 243 -3.23 -3.18 -2.41
CA VAL A 243 -3.08 -1.95 -1.63
C VAL A 243 -1.69 -1.93 -1.02
N ASN A 244 -1.00 -0.80 -1.12
CA ASN A 244 0.33 -0.63 -0.56
C ASN A 244 0.37 0.64 0.30
N ALA A 245 0.88 0.49 1.52
CA ALA A 245 1.18 1.60 2.40
C ALA A 245 2.68 1.84 2.45
N ASP A 246 3.05 3.11 2.43
CA ASP A 246 4.42 3.57 2.21
C ASP A 246 4.86 4.53 3.31
N MET A 247 6.17 4.54 3.57
CA MET A 247 6.83 5.63 4.29
C MET A 247 7.46 6.59 3.28
N TYR A 248 7.26 7.86 3.52
CA TYR A 248 7.84 8.96 2.75
C TYR A 248 8.84 9.68 3.63
N ILE A 249 10.04 9.92 3.11
CA ILE A 249 11.09 10.67 3.82
C ILE A 249 11.42 11.90 2.99
N ASN A 250 11.51 13.07 3.61
CA ASN A 250 11.98 14.28 2.94
C ASN A 250 13.35 14.04 2.30
N GLY A 251 13.55 14.47 1.05
CA GLY A 251 14.74 14.17 0.28
C GLY A 251 16.04 14.74 0.89
N ASP A 252 15.97 15.92 1.53
CA ASP A 252 17.15 16.51 2.19
C ASP A 252 17.51 15.70 3.42
N ARG A 253 16.52 15.28 4.22
CA ARG A 253 16.75 14.40 5.38
C ARG A 253 17.27 13.02 4.97
N TRP A 254 16.79 12.47 3.83
CA TRP A 254 17.33 11.23 3.27
C TRP A 254 18.79 11.36 2.87
N ASN A 255 19.18 12.50 2.29
CA ASN A 255 20.56 12.78 1.87
C ASN A 255 21.55 12.97 3.04
N GLU A 256 21.07 13.21 4.27
CA GLU A 256 21.90 13.21 5.48
C GLU A 256 22.31 11.79 5.91
N ILE A 257 21.56 10.76 5.47
CA ILE A 257 21.81 9.36 5.82
C ILE A 257 22.92 8.80 4.92
N SER A 258 23.90 8.10 5.51
CA SER A 258 24.97 7.49 4.74
C SER A 258 24.42 6.45 3.74
N ALA A 259 25.10 6.29 2.59
CA ALA A 259 24.68 5.28 1.59
C ALA A 259 24.60 3.85 2.17
N ARG A 260 25.45 3.52 3.16
CA ARG A 260 25.39 2.27 3.89
C ARG A 260 24.08 2.14 4.67
N ASP A 261 23.70 3.19 5.38
CA ASP A 261 22.51 3.17 6.23
C ASP A 261 21.22 3.29 5.39
N GLN A 262 21.26 4.03 4.26
CA GLN A 262 20.18 4.00 3.26
C GLN A 262 19.94 2.59 2.74
N HIS A 263 21.02 1.83 2.46
CA HIS A 263 20.92 0.43 2.06
C HIS A 263 20.30 -0.43 3.17
N ALA A 264 20.68 -0.22 4.43
CA ALA A 264 20.11 -0.92 5.58
C ALA A 264 18.59 -0.64 5.72
N ILE A 265 18.17 0.61 5.53
CA ILE A 265 16.75 1.01 5.52
C ILE A 265 15.97 0.27 4.40
N HIS A 266 16.54 0.19 3.19
CA HIS A 266 15.92 -0.58 2.11
C HIS A 266 15.82 -2.09 2.42
N VAL A 267 16.78 -2.66 3.15
CA VAL A 267 16.72 -4.05 3.62
C VAL A 267 15.62 -4.22 4.66
N ALA A 268 15.53 -3.33 5.65
CA ALA A 268 14.45 -3.31 6.63
C ALA A 268 13.07 -3.19 5.97
N ALA A 269 12.92 -2.33 4.96
CA ALA A 269 11.68 -2.19 4.21
C ALA A 269 11.26 -3.47 3.47
N ARG A 270 12.22 -4.27 3.00
CA ARG A 270 11.93 -5.59 2.39
C ARG A 270 11.47 -6.60 3.43
N ALA A 271 12.07 -6.62 4.62
CA ALA A 271 11.65 -7.46 5.73
C ALA A 271 10.23 -7.08 6.18
N ALA A 272 9.98 -5.79 6.43
CA ALA A 272 8.67 -5.29 6.84
C ALA A 272 7.53 -5.70 5.87
N ARG A 273 7.79 -5.73 4.55
CA ARG A 273 6.80 -6.21 3.57
C ARG A 273 6.43 -7.67 3.76
N LEU A 274 7.42 -8.54 3.95
CA LEU A 274 7.17 -9.96 4.16
C LEU A 274 6.44 -10.21 5.48
N ASP A 275 6.89 -9.55 6.55
CA ASP A 275 6.33 -9.71 7.89
C ASP A 275 4.89 -9.22 7.94
N SER A 276 4.60 -8.02 7.40
CA SER A 276 3.22 -7.51 7.35
C SER A 276 2.30 -8.42 6.54
N MET A 277 2.74 -8.94 5.39
CA MET A 277 1.93 -9.86 4.57
C MET A 277 1.66 -11.18 5.29
N SER A 278 2.70 -11.80 5.87
CA SER A 278 2.56 -13.09 6.54
C SER A 278 1.72 -13.01 7.80
N ASN A 279 1.95 -11.98 8.63
CA ASN A 279 1.19 -11.75 9.85
C ASN A 279 -0.29 -11.46 9.57
N ARG A 280 -0.61 -10.70 8.51
CA ARG A 280 -2.00 -10.43 8.10
C ARG A 280 -2.77 -11.67 7.71
N ILE A 281 -2.14 -12.66 7.06
CA ILE A 281 -2.81 -13.93 6.74
C ILE A 281 -3.29 -14.60 8.03
N TYR A 282 -2.44 -14.66 9.05
CA TYR A 282 -2.77 -15.29 10.32
C TYR A 282 -3.80 -14.48 11.12
N ALA A 283 -3.61 -13.18 11.25
CA ALA A 283 -4.50 -12.28 11.99
C ALA A 283 -5.91 -12.24 11.37
N ASN A 284 -6.01 -12.14 10.04
CA ASN A 284 -7.29 -12.20 9.34
C ASN A 284 -7.98 -13.57 9.47
N GLY A 285 -7.20 -14.66 9.48
CA GLY A 285 -7.75 -15.99 9.73
C GLY A 285 -8.39 -16.14 11.11
N ILE A 286 -7.73 -15.64 12.17
CA ILE A 286 -8.28 -15.60 13.53
C ILE A 286 -9.52 -14.71 13.57
N ALA A 287 -9.42 -13.50 13.04
CA ALA A 287 -10.54 -12.56 13.04
C ALA A 287 -11.78 -13.10 12.29
N MET A 288 -11.56 -13.79 11.18
CA MET A 288 -12.65 -14.44 10.45
C MET A 288 -13.34 -15.53 11.28
N ALA A 289 -12.57 -16.36 11.98
CA ALA A 289 -13.15 -17.38 12.87
C ALA A 289 -14.00 -16.71 13.98
N ASP A 290 -13.48 -15.67 14.63
CA ASP A 290 -14.21 -14.90 15.65
C ASP A 290 -15.51 -14.28 15.08
N LEU A 291 -15.46 -13.73 13.87
CA LEU A 291 -16.62 -13.14 13.21
C LEU A 291 -17.72 -14.18 12.92
N LEU A 292 -17.32 -15.37 12.45
CA LEU A 292 -18.24 -16.48 12.21
C LEU A 292 -18.88 -16.98 13.52
N GLU A 293 -18.12 -17.08 14.60
CA GLU A 293 -18.63 -17.42 15.94
C GLU A 293 -19.64 -16.38 16.46
N GLN A 294 -19.47 -15.11 16.09
CA GLN A 294 -20.40 -14.01 16.41
C GLN A 294 -21.65 -14.01 15.49
N GLY A 295 -21.77 -14.96 14.57
CA GLY A 295 -22.94 -15.15 13.71
C GLY A 295 -22.90 -14.34 12.40
N VAL A 296 -21.73 -13.84 12.00
CA VAL A 296 -21.51 -13.26 10.68
C VAL A 296 -21.65 -14.35 9.61
N GLN A 297 -22.32 -14.04 8.53
CA GLN A 297 -22.49 -14.94 7.38
C GLN A 297 -21.50 -14.53 6.28
N LEU A 298 -20.55 -15.41 6.00
CA LEU A 298 -19.65 -15.25 4.86
C LEU A 298 -20.40 -15.61 3.59
N MET A 299 -20.42 -14.69 2.64
CA MET A 299 -21.16 -14.78 1.39
C MET A 299 -20.23 -14.80 0.20
N ASP A 300 -20.67 -15.42 -0.90
CA ASP A 300 -19.99 -15.34 -2.19
C ASP A 300 -20.45 -14.09 -2.95
N THR A 301 -19.51 -13.35 -3.50
CA THR A 301 -19.79 -12.18 -4.33
C THR A 301 -20.42 -12.63 -5.66
N PRO A 302 -21.52 -12.00 -6.11
CA PRO A 302 -22.16 -12.36 -7.38
C PRO A 302 -21.22 -12.27 -8.58
N ASP A 303 -21.32 -13.24 -9.50
CA ASP A 303 -20.43 -13.31 -10.68
C ASP A 303 -20.53 -12.08 -11.60
N ASP A 304 -21.71 -11.50 -11.72
CA ASP A 304 -21.96 -10.30 -12.52
C ASP A 304 -21.20 -9.07 -11.99
N TYR A 305 -20.93 -9.01 -10.68
CA TYR A 305 -20.08 -7.98 -10.11
C TYR A 305 -18.67 -7.97 -10.76
N PHE A 306 -18.04 -9.13 -10.89
CA PHE A 306 -16.70 -9.21 -11.45
C PHE A 306 -16.66 -8.74 -12.90
N VAL A 307 -17.66 -9.12 -13.69
CA VAL A 307 -17.74 -8.73 -15.11
C VAL A 307 -17.93 -7.22 -15.25
N GLU A 308 -18.90 -6.67 -14.54
CA GLU A 308 -19.27 -5.26 -14.67
C GLU A 308 -18.20 -4.34 -14.07
N PHE A 309 -17.68 -4.70 -12.89
CA PHE A 309 -16.64 -3.91 -12.23
C PHE A 309 -15.34 -3.88 -13.04
N MET A 310 -14.92 -5.02 -13.59
CA MET A 310 -13.74 -5.09 -14.47
C MET A 310 -13.91 -4.23 -15.73
N ALA A 311 -15.08 -4.24 -16.35
CA ALA A 311 -15.35 -3.40 -17.53
C ALA A 311 -15.24 -1.90 -17.19
N ALA A 312 -15.84 -1.47 -16.09
CA ALA A 312 -15.79 -0.08 -15.62
C ALA A 312 -14.37 0.34 -15.19
N ALA A 313 -13.65 -0.54 -14.45
CA ALA A 313 -12.28 -0.31 -14.06
C ALA A 313 -11.38 -0.09 -15.28
N ASN A 314 -11.48 -0.95 -16.31
CA ASN A 314 -10.71 -0.81 -17.53
C ASN A 314 -11.04 0.49 -18.30
N ALA A 315 -12.32 0.89 -18.34
CA ALA A 315 -12.71 2.16 -18.96
C ALA A 315 -12.08 3.37 -18.23
N THR A 316 -12.07 3.32 -16.88
CA THR A 316 -11.44 4.37 -16.05
C THR A 316 -9.92 4.40 -16.24
N LEU A 317 -9.26 3.25 -16.28
CA LEU A 317 -7.82 3.15 -16.50
C LEU A 317 -7.44 3.69 -17.89
N GLN A 318 -8.19 3.32 -18.93
CA GLN A 318 -7.97 3.83 -20.30
C GLN A 318 -8.14 5.35 -20.36
N LYS A 319 -9.20 5.90 -19.75
CA LYS A 319 -9.42 7.33 -19.68
C LYS A 319 -8.23 8.06 -19.04
N ASN A 320 -7.74 7.60 -17.90
CA ASN A 320 -6.58 8.20 -17.24
C ASN A 320 -5.31 8.09 -18.10
N ALA A 321 -5.13 6.99 -18.82
CA ALA A 321 -4.00 6.83 -19.74
C ALA A 321 -4.08 7.77 -20.94
N ASP A 322 -5.27 8.03 -21.46
CA ASP A 322 -5.48 8.98 -22.57
C ASP A 322 -5.24 10.45 -22.14
N GLU A 323 -5.46 10.76 -20.85
CA GLU A 323 -5.34 12.09 -20.28
C GLU A 323 -3.95 12.41 -19.68
N ASN A 324 -3.16 11.37 -19.33
CA ASN A 324 -1.87 11.55 -18.65
C ASN A 324 -0.81 10.58 -19.17
N ALA A 325 0.28 11.14 -19.71
CA ALA A 325 1.33 10.37 -20.37
C ALA A 325 2.10 9.46 -19.39
N PHE A 326 2.40 9.93 -18.17
CA PHE A 326 3.09 9.12 -17.18
C PHE A 326 2.19 8.00 -16.63
N PHE A 327 0.89 8.26 -16.44
CA PHE A 327 -0.06 7.20 -16.12
C PHE A 327 -0.07 6.12 -17.20
N ALA A 328 -0.09 6.52 -18.48
CA ALA A 328 -0.05 5.58 -19.60
C ALA A 328 1.25 4.76 -19.61
N GLU A 329 2.39 5.36 -19.31
CA GLU A 329 3.69 4.69 -19.22
C GLU A 329 3.70 3.63 -18.10
N VAL A 330 3.30 4.00 -16.88
CA VAL A 330 3.22 3.07 -15.74
C VAL A 330 2.26 1.93 -16.04
N TRP A 331 1.07 2.23 -16.58
CA TRP A 331 0.08 1.21 -16.90
C TRP A 331 0.53 0.27 -18.03
N ALA A 332 1.24 0.80 -19.05
CA ALA A 332 1.84 -0.01 -20.10
C ALA A 332 2.92 -0.97 -19.53
N SER A 333 3.77 -0.48 -18.63
CA SER A 333 4.75 -1.32 -17.93
C SER A 333 4.09 -2.45 -17.13
N GLN A 334 3.00 -2.15 -16.39
CA GLN A 334 2.23 -3.17 -15.69
C GLN A 334 1.61 -4.19 -16.64
N ARG A 335 1.13 -3.75 -17.82
CA ARG A 335 0.56 -4.64 -18.84
C ARG A 335 1.62 -5.56 -19.43
N ASP A 336 2.78 -5.04 -19.82
CA ASP A 336 3.89 -5.83 -20.36
C ASP A 336 4.35 -6.93 -19.38
N PHE A 337 4.35 -6.62 -18.09
CA PHE A 337 4.59 -7.60 -17.04
C PHE A 337 3.46 -8.62 -16.96
N ALA A 338 2.21 -8.16 -16.91
CA ALA A 338 1.04 -9.01 -16.70
C ALA A 338 0.88 -10.04 -17.83
N GLU A 339 1.10 -9.66 -19.08
CA GLU A 339 1.03 -10.57 -20.24
C GLU A 339 1.96 -11.77 -20.10
N LYS A 340 3.09 -11.61 -19.41
CA LYS A 340 4.11 -12.67 -19.21
C LYS A 340 3.88 -13.45 -17.91
N ALA A 341 3.54 -12.77 -16.83
CA ALA A 341 3.56 -13.32 -15.48
C ALA A 341 2.20 -13.83 -15.00
N VAL A 342 1.10 -13.12 -15.31
CA VAL A 342 -0.22 -13.42 -14.76
C VAL A 342 -0.78 -14.78 -15.23
N PRO A 343 -0.63 -15.23 -16.49
CA PRO A 343 -1.12 -16.55 -16.89
C PRO A 343 -0.49 -17.71 -16.10
N PHE A 344 0.83 -17.63 -15.84
CA PHE A 344 1.52 -18.59 -14.98
C PHE A 344 1.04 -18.51 -13.53
N TRP A 345 1.05 -17.28 -12.99
CA TRP A 345 0.75 -17.04 -11.58
C TRP A 345 -0.69 -17.42 -11.22
N SER A 346 -1.67 -17.03 -12.04
CA SER A 346 -3.08 -17.40 -11.85
C SER A 346 -3.30 -18.91 -11.87
N GLY A 347 -2.58 -19.63 -12.75
CA GLY A 347 -2.61 -21.09 -12.78
C GLY A 347 -2.10 -21.72 -11.47
N ALA A 348 -1.00 -21.20 -10.93
CA ALA A 348 -0.45 -21.64 -9.64
C ALA A 348 -1.39 -21.32 -8.48
N GLN A 349 -1.96 -20.11 -8.43
CA GLN A 349 -2.90 -19.70 -7.40
C GLN A 349 -4.21 -20.50 -7.44
N SER A 350 -4.70 -20.85 -8.62
CA SER A 350 -5.89 -21.72 -8.77
C SER A 350 -5.68 -23.07 -8.09
N SER A 351 -4.49 -23.65 -8.18
CA SER A 351 -4.14 -24.91 -7.50
C SER A 351 -4.13 -24.75 -5.98
N ASN A 352 -3.52 -23.66 -5.47
CA ASN A 352 -3.48 -23.36 -4.04
C ASN A 352 -4.88 -23.13 -3.46
N ALA A 353 -5.73 -22.40 -4.17
CA ALA A 353 -7.12 -22.17 -3.77
C ALA A 353 -7.89 -23.47 -3.66
N LYS A 354 -7.76 -24.40 -4.62
CA LYS A 354 -8.40 -25.72 -4.57
C LYS A 354 -7.91 -26.55 -3.39
N LEU A 355 -6.62 -26.53 -3.06
CA LEU A 355 -6.09 -27.21 -1.89
C LEU A 355 -6.66 -26.66 -0.59
N GLY A 356 -6.70 -25.32 -0.47
CA GLY A 356 -7.29 -24.64 0.70
C GLY A 356 -8.78 -24.98 0.89
N LEU A 357 -9.57 -24.96 -0.19
CA LEU A 357 -11.00 -25.34 -0.14
C LEU A 357 -11.19 -26.82 0.22
N ALA A 358 -10.35 -27.72 -0.31
CA ALA A 358 -10.40 -29.13 0.04
C ALA A 358 -10.10 -29.37 1.53
N PHE A 359 -9.13 -28.66 2.10
CA PHE A 359 -8.85 -28.71 3.54
C PHE A 359 -10.02 -28.13 4.35
N ALA A 360 -10.55 -26.97 4.00
CA ALA A 360 -11.67 -26.33 4.72
C ALA A 360 -12.91 -27.23 4.76
N ALA A 361 -13.13 -28.04 3.72
CA ALA A 361 -14.25 -29.02 3.70
C ALA A 361 -14.06 -30.15 4.74
N THR A 362 -12.86 -30.40 5.24
CA THR A 362 -12.60 -31.41 6.29
C THR A 362 -12.88 -30.90 7.70
N LEU A 363 -13.06 -29.59 7.88
CA LEU A 363 -13.31 -28.95 9.17
C LEU A 363 -14.81 -28.87 9.53
N LYS A 364 -15.68 -29.19 8.57
CA LYS A 364 -17.14 -29.25 8.72
C LYS A 364 -17.60 -30.65 9.13
#